data_f399dacb551ace0d417f248b43f4b305
#
_entry.id   f399dacb551ace0d417f248b43f4b305
#
_cell.length_a   1.000
_cell.length_b   1.000
_cell.length_c   1.000
_cell.angle_alpha   90.00
_cell.angle_beta   90.00
_cell.angle_gamma   90.00
#
_symmetry.space_group_name_H-M   'P 1'
#
loop_
_entity.id
_entity.type
_entity.pdbx_description
1 polymer ?
#
loop_
_entity_poly.entity_id
_entity_poly.type
_entity_poly.pdbx_seq_one_letter_code
_entity_poly.pdbx_strand_id
1 'polypeptide(L)'
;MKTRHCALWKKLLIAALILAVLCAAMAGGLSLWVWGQARGYLLSQEEAAALSDVDAILVLGCGVRPDGTPSLMLQDRLEMGLTLYEAGAAPKLLMSGDHSRAEYDEVNAMKDYVVERGVPSEDVFLDHAGFSTYESTYR
;
A
#
# COMPACT_ATOMS: atom_id res chain seq x y z
N MET A 1 -10.97 -27.78 -50.08
CA MET A 1 -10.01 -27.07 -49.24
C MET A 1 -10.66 -26.18 -48.14
N LYS A 2 -11.86 -25.59 -48.34
CA LYS A 2 -12.55 -24.73 -47.35
C LYS A 2 -12.94 -25.39 -46.04
N THR A 3 -13.27 -26.66 -45.98
CA THR A 3 -13.72 -27.35 -44.75
C THR A 3 -12.62 -27.61 -43.72
N ARG A 4 -11.38 -27.79 -44.15
CA ARG A 4 -10.23 -28.01 -43.24
C ARG A 4 -9.85 -26.75 -42.48
N HIS A 5 -9.94 -25.60 -43.12
CA HIS A 5 -9.66 -24.30 -42.45
C HIS A 5 -10.71 -24.00 -41.36
N CYS A 6 -11.99 -24.24 -41.61
CA CYS A 6 -13.05 -24.03 -40.64
C CYS A 6 -12.90 -24.93 -39.40
N ALA A 7 -12.47 -26.18 -39.57
CA ALA A 7 -12.22 -27.10 -38.46
C ALA A 7 -10.97 -26.69 -37.63
N LEU A 8 -9.94 -26.15 -38.28
CA LEU A 8 -8.74 -25.65 -37.60
C LEU A 8 -9.06 -24.41 -36.75
N TRP A 9 -9.80 -23.46 -37.30
CA TRP A 9 -10.23 -22.26 -36.57
C TRP A 9 -11.06 -22.59 -35.33
N LYS A 10 -11.98 -23.55 -35.42
CA LYS A 10 -12.78 -24.02 -34.28
C LYS A 10 -11.89 -24.61 -33.19
N LYS A 11 -10.90 -25.44 -33.55
CA LYS A 11 -9.95 -26.00 -32.60
C LYS A 11 -9.11 -24.91 -31.92
N LEU A 12 -8.65 -23.91 -32.67
CA LEU A 12 -7.90 -22.77 -32.14
C LEU A 12 -8.73 -21.93 -31.18
N LEU A 13 -10.00 -21.67 -31.53
CA LEU A 13 -10.92 -20.94 -30.64
C LEU A 13 -11.19 -21.71 -29.34
N ILE A 14 -11.38 -23.02 -29.40
CA ILE A 14 -11.58 -23.87 -28.22
C ILE A 14 -10.29 -23.86 -27.35
N ALA A 15 -9.14 -24.01 -27.98
CA ALA A 15 -7.85 -23.97 -27.25
C ALA A 15 -7.64 -22.59 -26.58
N ALA A 16 -7.94 -21.49 -27.27
CA ALA A 16 -7.85 -20.16 -26.71
C ALA A 16 -8.84 -19.95 -25.54
N LEU A 17 -10.06 -20.48 -25.67
CA LEU A 17 -11.05 -20.42 -24.60
C LEU A 17 -10.60 -21.22 -23.37
N ILE A 18 -10.08 -22.44 -23.56
CA ILE A 18 -9.55 -23.27 -22.48
C ILE A 18 -8.39 -22.54 -21.79
N LEU A 19 -7.46 -21.96 -22.55
CA LEU A 19 -6.34 -21.20 -22.00
C LEU A 19 -6.83 -19.99 -21.18
N ALA A 20 -7.81 -19.25 -21.70
CA ALA A 20 -8.38 -18.11 -20.99
C ALA A 20 -9.04 -18.52 -19.67
N VAL A 21 -9.79 -19.64 -19.66
CA VAL A 21 -10.40 -20.19 -18.44
C VAL A 21 -9.34 -20.62 -17.44
N LEU A 22 -8.28 -21.28 -17.89
CA LEU A 22 -7.17 -21.70 -17.02
C LEU A 22 -6.44 -20.50 -16.40
N CYS A 23 -6.16 -19.45 -17.20
CA CYS A 23 -5.58 -18.21 -16.71
C CYS A 23 -6.48 -17.51 -15.67
N ALA A 24 -7.78 -17.44 -15.94
CA ALA A 24 -8.73 -16.86 -15.00
C ALA A 24 -8.83 -17.67 -13.68
N ALA A 25 -8.87 -19.00 -13.79
CA ALA A 25 -8.90 -19.88 -12.62
C ALA A 25 -7.61 -19.76 -11.78
N MET A 26 -6.44 -19.67 -12.43
CA MET A 26 -5.16 -19.47 -11.77
C MET A 26 -5.11 -18.11 -11.07
N ALA A 27 -5.48 -17.03 -11.76
CA ALA A 27 -5.52 -15.70 -11.18
C ALA A 27 -6.48 -15.61 -9.98
N GLY A 28 -7.68 -16.18 -10.12
CA GLY A 28 -8.65 -16.26 -9.03
C GLY A 28 -8.15 -17.09 -7.84
N GLY A 29 -7.54 -18.24 -8.11
CA GLY A 29 -6.96 -19.10 -7.08
C GLY A 29 -5.83 -18.42 -6.30
N LEU A 30 -4.91 -17.75 -7.01
CA LEU A 30 -3.84 -16.97 -6.39
C LEU A 30 -4.38 -15.82 -5.55
N SER A 31 -5.37 -15.09 -6.07
CA SER A 31 -6.00 -13.98 -5.35
C SER A 31 -6.68 -14.44 -4.06
N LEU A 32 -7.42 -15.54 -4.11
CA LEU A 32 -8.06 -16.13 -2.93
C LEU A 32 -7.04 -16.63 -1.90
N TRP A 33 -5.94 -17.22 -2.37
CA TRP A 33 -4.87 -17.69 -1.50
C TRP A 33 -4.19 -16.52 -0.78
N VAL A 34 -3.80 -15.45 -1.52
CA VAL A 34 -3.20 -14.24 -0.94
C VAL A 34 -4.16 -13.59 0.05
N TRP A 35 -5.44 -13.44 -0.32
CA TRP A 35 -6.45 -12.88 0.57
C TRP A 35 -6.63 -13.70 1.84
N GLY A 36 -6.65 -15.04 1.72
CA GLY A 36 -6.73 -15.94 2.86
C GLY A 36 -5.55 -15.81 3.83
N GLN A 37 -4.33 -15.58 3.32
CA GLN A 37 -3.16 -15.34 4.15
C GLN A 37 -3.16 -13.94 4.80
N ALA A 38 -3.62 -12.92 4.06
CA ALA A 38 -3.56 -11.54 4.51
C ALA A 38 -4.69 -11.17 5.49
N ARG A 39 -5.88 -11.79 5.38
CA ARG A 39 -7.08 -11.38 6.12
C ARG A 39 -6.92 -11.37 7.65
N GLY A 40 -6.03 -12.20 8.19
CA GLY A 40 -5.75 -12.26 9.63
C GLY A 40 -4.91 -11.08 10.15
N TYR A 41 -4.33 -10.29 9.23
CA TYR A 41 -3.51 -9.11 9.53
C TYR A 41 -4.19 -7.80 9.13
N LEU A 42 -5.37 -7.89 8.51
CA LEU A 42 -6.17 -6.71 8.15
C LEU A 42 -7.07 -6.38 9.33
N LEU A 43 -6.80 -5.25 9.96
CA LEU A 43 -7.55 -4.77 11.11
C LEU A 43 -8.46 -3.60 10.67
N SER A 44 -9.62 -3.50 11.29
CA SER A 44 -10.41 -2.26 11.25
C SER A 44 -9.70 -1.16 12.04
N GLN A 45 -10.13 0.08 11.86
CA GLN A 45 -9.58 1.21 12.61
C GLN A 45 -9.75 1.02 14.12
N GLU A 46 -10.91 0.52 14.56
CA GLU A 46 -11.19 0.28 15.97
C GLU A 46 -10.31 -0.83 16.56
N GLU A 47 -10.10 -1.92 15.80
CA GLU A 47 -9.21 -3.01 16.21
C GLU A 47 -7.75 -2.54 16.28
N ALA A 48 -7.30 -1.73 15.30
CA ALA A 48 -5.94 -1.18 15.27
C ALA A 48 -5.72 -0.17 16.41
N ALA A 49 -6.71 0.68 16.71
CA ALA A 49 -6.65 1.63 17.82
C ALA A 49 -6.64 0.95 19.22
N ALA A 50 -7.13 -0.28 19.31
CA ALA A 50 -7.13 -1.06 20.55
C ALA A 50 -5.80 -1.82 20.79
N LEU A 51 -4.84 -1.78 19.86
CA LEU A 51 -3.52 -2.36 20.05
C LEU A 51 -2.73 -1.56 21.10
N SER A 52 -1.95 -2.24 21.92
CA SER A 52 -1.17 -1.62 23.00
C SER A 52 0.28 -2.09 23.08
N ASP A 53 0.67 -3.02 22.21
CA ASP A 53 2.03 -3.60 22.19
C ASP A 53 2.63 -3.44 20.79
N VAL A 54 2.63 -2.17 20.32
CA VAL A 54 3.15 -1.78 19.00
C VAL A 54 4.15 -0.65 19.20
N ASP A 55 5.34 -0.79 18.62
CA ASP A 55 6.44 0.17 18.78
C ASP A 55 6.24 1.45 17.96
N ALA A 56 5.66 1.33 16.74
CA ALA A 56 5.45 2.45 15.85
C ALA A 56 4.33 2.18 14.84
N ILE A 57 3.72 3.26 14.34
CA ILE A 57 2.78 3.24 13.20
C ILE A 57 3.56 3.61 11.95
N LEU A 58 3.72 2.67 11.01
CA LEU A 58 4.35 2.91 9.72
C LEU A 58 3.33 3.52 8.75
N VAL A 59 3.59 4.75 8.29
CA VAL A 59 2.81 5.42 7.24
C VAL A 59 3.61 5.39 5.94
N LEU A 60 3.06 4.73 4.92
CA LEU A 60 3.68 4.61 3.61
C LEU A 60 3.31 5.82 2.74
N GLY A 61 4.31 6.43 2.09
CA GLY A 61 4.14 7.48 1.11
C GLY A 61 3.31 7.03 -0.10
N CYS A 62 2.69 7.98 -0.79
CA CYS A 62 2.00 7.79 -2.06
C CYS A 62 1.90 9.09 -2.88
N GLY A 63 2.83 9.99 -2.66
CA GLY A 63 3.06 11.15 -3.50
C GLY A 63 2.70 12.49 -2.89
N VAL A 64 3.53 13.47 -3.20
CA VAL A 64 3.30 14.90 -2.93
C VAL A 64 3.02 15.63 -4.24
N ARG A 65 2.28 16.73 -4.15
CA ARG A 65 1.97 17.61 -5.27
C ARG A 65 3.20 18.49 -5.62
N PRO A 66 3.21 19.13 -6.79
CA PRO A 66 4.30 20.03 -7.17
C PRO A 66 4.51 21.22 -6.22
N ASP A 67 3.51 21.57 -5.42
CA ASP A 67 3.57 22.61 -4.39
C ASP A 67 4.13 22.12 -3.05
N GLY A 68 4.56 20.84 -2.98
CA GLY A 68 5.08 20.21 -1.77
C GLY A 68 3.99 19.69 -0.81
N THR A 69 2.71 19.90 -1.11
CA THR A 69 1.64 19.41 -0.25
C THR A 69 1.35 17.91 -0.49
N PRO A 70 0.99 17.13 0.53
CA PRO A 70 0.57 15.75 0.37
C PRO A 70 -0.60 15.59 -0.61
N SER A 71 -0.58 14.55 -1.45
CA SER A 71 -1.71 14.17 -2.30
C SER A 71 -2.92 13.81 -1.42
N LEU A 72 -4.14 13.82 -1.96
CA LEU A 72 -5.34 13.44 -1.18
C LEU A 72 -5.21 12.04 -0.57
N MET A 73 -4.67 11.08 -1.34
CA MET A 73 -4.44 9.73 -0.86
C MET A 73 -3.39 9.67 0.26
N LEU A 74 -2.36 10.52 0.19
CA LEU A 74 -1.37 10.62 1.25
C LEU A 74 -1.97 11.27 2.50
N GLN A 75 -2.82 12.29 2.34
CA GLN A 75 -3.54 12.91 3.45
C GLN A 75 -4.42 11.88 4.19
N ASP A 76 -5.18 11.05 3.46
CA ASP A 76 -6.00 10.00 4.07
C ASP A 76 -5.16 9.02 4.91
N ARG A 77 -3.96 8.66 4.44
CA ARG A 77 -3.03 7.81 5.21
C ARG A 77 -2.49 8.51 6.45
N LEU A 78 -2.11 9.77 6.32
CA LEU A 78 -1.60 10.58 7.44
C LEU A 78 -2.67 10.80 8.51
N GLU A 79 -3.91 11.10 8.11
CA GLU A 79 -5.04 11.23 9.03
C GLU A 79 -5.34 9.92 9.76
N MET A 80 -5.25 8.77 9.07
CA MET A 80 -5.37 7.47 9.73
C MET A 80 -4.23 7.24 10.73
N GLY A 81 -2.99 7.56 10.36
CA GLY A 81 -1.83 7.48 11.25
C GLY A 81 -2.00 8.35 12.50
N LEU A 82 -2.48 9.59 12.33
CA LEU A 82 -2.79 10.51 13.42
C LEU A 82 -3.87 9.93 14.35
N THR A 83 -4.96 9.43 13.78
CA THR A 83 -6.05 8.82 14.56
C THR A 83 -5.56 7.66 15.45
N LEU A 84 -4.69 6.81 14.91
CA LEU A 84 -4.12 5.69 15.66
C LEU A 84 -3.11 6.16 16.72
N TYR A 85 -2.32 7.19 16.41
CA TYR A 85 -1.38 7.79 17.36
C TYR A 85 -2.12 8.44 18.52
N GLU A 86 -3.14 9.24 18.24
CA GLU A 86 -3.98 9.89 19.28
C GLU A 86 -4.74 8.88 20.15
N ALA A 87 -5.14 7.75 19.56
CA ALA A 87 -5.73 6.63 20.30
C ALA A 87 -4.74 5.89 21.20
N GLY A 88 -3.43 6.17 21.07
CA GLY A 88 -2.38 5.53 21.86
C GLY A 88 -2.00 4.12 21.37
N ALA A 89 -2.31 3.77 20.12
CA ALA A 89 -1.98 2.46 19.54
C ALA A 89 -0.47 2.22 19.47
N ALA A 90 0.33 3.29 19.24
CA ALA A 90 1.78 3.24 19.34
C ALA A 90 2.34 4.62 19.73
N PRO A 91 3.53 4.69 20.37
CA PRO A 91 4.13 5.94 20.83
C PRO A 91 4.83 6.73 19.73
N LYS A 92 4.97 6.17 18.50
CA LYS A 92 5.79 6.76 17.44
C LYS A 92 5.14 6.59 16.07
N LEU A 93 5.44 7.57 15.19
CA LEU A 93 5.12 7.52 13.77
C LEU A 93 6.40 7.32 12.94
N LEU A 94 6.41 6.38 12.02
CA LEU A 94 7.48 6.17 11.06
C LEU A 94 6.96 6.50 9.66
N MET A 95 7.47 7.60 9.09
CA MET A 95 7.13 8.05 7.74
C MET A 95 8.12 7.43 6.76
N SER A 96 7.64 6.59 5.85
CA SER A 96 8.48 5.96 4.82
C SER A 96 8.01 6.37 3.43
N GLY A 97 8.89 7.03 2.68
CA GLY A 97 8.57 7.57 1.37
C GLY A 97 9.80 7.75 0.48
N ASP A 98 9.56 8.23 -0.74
CA ASP A 98 10.59 8.44 -1.74
C ASP A 98 11.28 9.79 -1.54
N HIS A 99 12.62 9.78 -1.54
CA HIS A 99 13.49 10.96 -1.58
C HIS A 99 14.52 10.83 -2.71
N SER A 100 14.13 10.25 -3.84
CA SER A 100 15.03 9.98 -4.97
C SER A 100 15.45 11.23 -5.74
N ARG A 101 14.81 12.39 -5.52
CA ARG A 101 15.10 13.67 -6.18
C ARG A 101 15.21 14.77 -5.14
N ALA A 102 16.20 15.66 -5.32
CA ALA A 102 16.44 16.80 -4.41
C ALA A 102 15.23 17.76 -4.27
N GLU A 103 14.36 17.79 -5.28
CA GLU A 103 13.15 18.64 -5.32
C GLU A 103 11.89 17.88 -4.87
N TYR A 104 12.01 16.60 -4.52
CA TYR A 104 10.90 15.74 -4.12
C TYR A 104 11.18 15.10 -2.77
N ASP A 105 10.67 15.74 -1.73
CA ASP A 105 10.86 15.34 -0.34
C ASP A 105 9.53 14.97 0.30
N GLU A 106 9.06 13.77 -0.02
CA GLU A 106 7.79 13.27 0.47
C GLU A 106 7.81 13.08 1.98
N VAL A 107 8.92 12.60 2.51
CA VAL A 107 9.03 12.18 3.92
C VAL A 107 8.98 13.39 4.84
N ASN A 108 9.67 14.49 4.49
CA ASN A 108 9.57 15.73 5.25
C ASN A 108 8.18 16.37 5.15
N ALA A 109 7.55 16.35 3.97
CA ALA A 109 6.16 16.82 3.82
C ALA A 109 5.18 16.02 4.70
N MET A 110 5.39 14.70 4.84
CA MET A 110 4.62 13.85 5.75
C MET A 110 4.83 14.24 7.20
N LYS A 111 6.08 14.48 7.60
CA LYS A 111 6.43 14.93 8.95
C LYS A 111 5.80 16.29 9.27
N ASP A 112 5.99 17.26 8.40
CA ASP A 112 5.45 18.61 8.60
C ASP A 112 3.92 18.56 8.78
N TYR A 113 3.24 17.75 7.98
CA TYR A 113 1.81 17.57 8.06
C TYR A 113 1.32 17.11 9.42
N VAL A 114 1.99 16.13 10.05
CA VAL A 114 1.57 15.60 11.35
C VAL A 114 2.04 16.47 12.53
N VAL A 115 3.21 17.12 12.39
CA VAL A 115 3.72 18.06 13.42
C VAL A 115 2.84 19.31 13.48
N GLU A 116 2.38 19.85 12.35
CA GLU A 116 1.41 20.95 12.32
C GLU A 116 0.08 20.61 13.01
N ARG A 117 -0.24 19.31 13.14
CA ARG A 117 -1.45 18.80 13.82
C ARG A 117 -1.20 18.38 15.27
N GLY A 118 -0.01 18.70 15.81
CA GLY A 118 0.29 18.57 17.24
C GLY A 118 1.08 17.34 17.64
N VAL A 119 1.54 16.51 16.68
CA VAL A 119 2.46 15.41 17.02
C VAL A 119 3.83 15.98 17.35
N PRO A 120 4.45 15.64 18.51
CA PRO A 120 5.81 16.04 18.83
C PRO A 120 6.80 15.56 17.77
N SER A 121 7.70 16.46 17.34
CA SER A 121 8.67 16.14 16.28
C SER A 121 9.61 15.00 16.64
N GLU A 122 9.86 14.77 17.94
CA GLU A 122 10.65 13.67 18.48
C GLU A 122 9.98 12.29 18.36
N ASP A 123 8.66 12.26 18.17
CA ASP A 123 7.90 11.02 17.97
C ASP A 123 7.76 10.65 16.48
N VAL A 124 8.23 11.51 15.56
CA VAL A 124 8.15 11.30 14.11
C VAL A 124 9.51 10.92 13.54
N PHE A 125 9.64 9.68 13.10
CA PHE A 125 10.83 9.12 12.47
C PHE A 125 10.68 9.10 10.96
N LEU A 126 11.79 9.24 10.23
CA LEU A 126 11.83 9.37 8.78
C LEU A 126 12.65 8.25 8.14
N ASP A 127 12.05 7.52 7.21
CA ASP A 127 12.72 6.57 6.32
C ASP A 127 12.71 7.14 4.88
N HIS A 128 13.83 7.73 4.48
CA HIS A 128 14.01 8.34 3.15
C HIS A 128 14.30 7.34 2.02
N ALA A 129 14.33 6.05 2.32
CA ALA A 129 14.64 5.00 1.35
C ALA A 129 13.42 4.09 1.08
N GLY A 130 12.22 4.62 1.25
CA GLY A 130 10.95 3.94 1.00
C GLY A 130 10.59 3.83 -0.48
N PHE A 131 11.48 3.24 -1.31
CA PHE A 131 11.25 3.10 -2.77
C PHE A 131 10.22 2.02 -3.13
N SER A 132 9.92 1.12 -2.22
CA SER A 132 8.88 0.10 -2.37
C SER A 132 8.30 -0.30 -1.03
N THR A 133 7.05 -0.78 -1.02
CA THR A 133 6.39 -1.30 0.19
C THR A 133 7.21 -2.40 0.85
N TYR A 134 7.83 -3.30 0.05
CA TYR A 134 8.68 -4.37 0.57
C TYR A 134 9.89 -3.84 1.32
N GLU A 135 10.60 -2.86 0.77
CA GLU A 135 11.78 -2.27 1.41
C GLU A 135 11.42 -1.52 2.69
N SER A 136 10.33 -0.75 2.67
CA SER A 136 9.82 -0.03 3.83
C SER A 136 9.46 -0.96 5.00
N THR A 137 8.81 -2.10 4.70
CA THR A 137 8.41 -3.07 5.74
C THR A 137 9.57 -3.96 6.20
N TYR A 138 10.60 -4.17 5.35
CA TYR A 138 11.77 -4.97 5.71
C TYR A 138 12.75 -4.22 6.62
N ARG A 139 12.88 -2.90 6.42
CA ARG A 139 13.75 -2.04 7.24
C ARG A 139 13.15 -1.70 8.59
#